data_4571c8fbf088dfb1694a98bdb3235fa1
#
_entry.id   4571c8fbf088dfb1694a98bdb3235fa1
#
_cell.length_a   1.000
_cell.length_b   1.000
_cell.length_c   1.000
_cell.angle_alpha   90.00
_cell.angle_beta   90.00
_cell.angle_gamma   90.00
#
_symmetry.space_group_name_H-M   'P 1'
#
loop_
_entity.id
_entity.type
_entity.pdbx_description
1 polymer ?
#
loop_
_entity_poly.entity_id
_entity_poly.type
_entity_poly.pdbx_seq_one_letter_code
_entity_poly.pdbx_strand_id
1 'polypeptide(L)'
;MTTDYLKIGRASELTGRDHALYRFLEILPGLLSWSTLLVLIILSYFQPVWVAMFVIAFDVYWLLLVIYLAIILISAYRQITHNLRVDWRAQCLALPPVDLVYTPLEGEPVVSVGVKWSDLYHLVIFPCYNEGYNIIQPSIEALIKSSFPRDKMIVILAIEERGGPAIQAVAERLRQEYENSFFQFRVIVHPDNLVGELKGKGANQAWAARKAKEEIIDPLGLDYNLILASVFDSDTVIYENYFYCLSHKFLTIKKPYRHSYQPIPMYHNNIWQAPFFARVAAYSNTFWQMMQQIRQEKLATYSSHSMPWRALVEIGFWSTKMVSEDSRIFWHCFCYYRGDYEVEPLYYPVSMDVCMDETAWQTARNLYKQQRRWGWGVENVPYLMFNTIKSWRVIPRKLFLDKIFIQLYGFHSWATNAIIIGCIGWLPLFLGSDRFNQTVLSNNLPNVTRILMTIAMVGMVLSAIISSLLLPPRPVKTPWWRRLGMIAQWIFLPVTIVVFGAIPGLDRKSVV
;
A
#
# COMPACT_ATOMS: atom_id res chain seq x y z
N MET A 1 12.38 23.01 -8.25
CA MET A 1 12.86 22.25 -7.08
C MET A 1 14.33 21.97 -7.32
N THR A 2 15.19 22.17 -6.35
CA THR A 2 16.52 21.58 -6.45
C THR A 2 16.31 20.06 -6.39
N THR A 3 16.74 19.35 -7.42
CA THR A 3 16.60 17.89 -7.57
C THR A 3 17.18 17.12 -6.38
N ASP A 4 18.07 17.71 -5.62
CA ASP A 4 18.70 17.11 -4.44
C ASP A 4 17.71 16.82 -3.30
N TYR A 5 16.75 17.71 -3.03
CA TYR A 5 15.78 17.51 -1.94
C TYR A 5 14.77 16.37 -2.21
N LEU A 6 14.56 16.00 -3.47
CA LEU A 6 13.66 14.91 -3.83
C LEU A 6 14.26 13.52 -3.52
N LYS A 7 15.59 13.42 -3.41
CA LYS A 7 16.31 12.17 -3.14
C LYS A 7 16.59 11.92 -1.66
N ILE A 8 16.15 12.81 -0.77
CA ILE A 8 16.39 12.69 0.67
C ILE A 8 15.59 11.52 1.25
N GLY A 9 16.27 10.63 1.97
CA GLY A 9 15.68 9.56 2.75
C GLY A 9 15.40 9.98 4.19
N ARG A 10 16.35 10.69 4.84
CA ARG A 10 16.29 11.00 6.27
C ARG A 10 17.10 12.27 6.63
N ALA A 11 16.85 12.81 7.83
CA ALA A 11 17.52 14.04 8.32
C ALA A 11 19.05 13.95 8.29
N SER A 12 19.64 12.78 8.56
CA SER A 12 21.10 12.60 8.60
C SER A 12 21.81 12.87 7.26
N GLU A 13 21.08 12.98 6.15
CA GLU A 13 21.63 13.34 4.85
C GLU A 13 21.72 14.86 4.65
N LEU A 14 21.19 15.62 5.59
CA LEU A 14 21.14 17.10 5.54
C LEU A 14 22.07 17.71 6.59
N THR A 15 22.38 18.99 6.43
CA THR A 15 23.22 19.76 7.34
C THR A 15 22.54 21.05 7.79
N GLY A 16 23.00 21.61 8.90
CA GLY A 16 22.58 22.92 9.41
C GLY A 16 21.06 23.01 9.67
N ARG A 17 20.45 24.10 9.21
CA ARG A 17 19.02 24.38 9.43
C ARG A 17 18.10 23.35 8.77
N ASP A 18 18.50 22.80 7.65
CA ASP A 18 17.71 21.81 6.93
C ASP A 18 17.68 20.48 7.66
N HIS A 19 18.78 20.06 8.26
CA HIS A 19 18.84 18.92 9.17
C HIS A 19 17.87 19.11 10.35
N ALA A 20 17.97 20.24 11.04
CA ALA A 20 17.13 20.51 12.21
C ALA A 20 15.63 20.54 11.84
N LEU A 21 15.26 21.15 10.71
CA LEU A 21 13.89 21.18 10.22
C LEU A 21 13.39 19.77 9.89
N TYR A 22 14.15 19.00 9.09
CA TYR A 22 13.73 17.66 8.69
C TYR A 22 13.61 16.74 9.92
N ARG A 23 14.56 16.82 10.86
CA ARG A 23 14.51 16.06 12.12
C ARG A 23 13.28 16.39 12.96
N PHE A 24 12.93 17.67 13.08
CA PHE A 24 11.68 18.07 13.74
C PHE A 24 10.45 17.45 13.05
N LEU A 25 10.41 17.46 11.72
CA LEU A 25 9.32 16.87 10.96
C LEU A 25 9.25 15.32 11.09
N GLU A 26 10.39 14.65 11.26
CA GLU A 26 10.43 13.20 11.56
C GLU A 26 9.82 12.88 12.93
N ILE A 27 10.08 13.73 13.93
CA ILE A 27 9.56 13.56 15.29
C ILE A 27 8.06 13.86 15.40
N LEU A 28 7.56 14.80 14.59
CA LEU A 28 6.21 15.36 14.69
C LEU A 28 5.08 14.30 14.71
N PRO A 29 5.01 13.30 13.82
CA PRO A 29 3.95 12.29 13.85
C PRO A 29 3.94 11.45 15.13
N GLY A 30 5.11 11.10 15.65
CA GLY A 30 5.26 10.40 16.93
C GLY A 30 4.82 11.25 18.10
N LEU A 31 5.29 12.50 18.15
CA LEU A 31 4.94 13.47 19.18
C LEU A 31 3.42 13.68 19.25
N LEU A 32 2.75 13.88 18.09
CA LEU A 32 1.30 14.04 18.04
C LEU A 32 0.56 12.81 18.56
N SER A 33 1.00 11.61 18.19
CA SER A 33 0.33 10.37 18.63
C SER A 33 0.48 10.15 20.13
N TRP A 34 1.70 10.26 20.65
CA TRP A 34 1.97 10.08 22.08
C TRP A 34 1.37 11.19 22.93
N SER A 35 1.45 12.47 22.52
CA SER A 35 0.85 13.57 23.26
C SER A 35 -0.67 13.43 23.33
N THR A 36 -1.34 13.00 22.25
CA THR A 36 -2.79 12.75 22.28
C THR A 36 -3.15 11.71 23.34
N LEU A 37 -2.46 10.56 23.38
CA LEU A 37 -2.75 9.50 24.35
C LEU A 37 -2.43 9.96 25.78
N LEU A 38 -1.27 10.57 26.00
CA LEU A 38 -0.84 11.04 27.33
C LEU A 38 -1.76 12.15 27.86
N VAL A 39 -2.13 13.11 27.04
CA VAL A 39 -3.05 14.20 27.42
C VAL A 39 -4.41 13.63 27.82
N LEU A 40 -4.96 12.67 27.09
CA LEU A 40 -6.23 12.05 27.45
C LEU A 40 -6.13 11.27 28.78
N ILE A 41 -5.01 10.59 29.06
CA ILE A 41 -4.78 9.92 30.36
C ILE A 41 -4.71 10.94 31.49
N ILE A 42 -3.91 11.99 31.35
CA ILE A 42 -3.73 13.04 32.36
C ILE A 42 -5.07 13.78 32.61
N LEU A 43 -5.76 14.16 31.56
CA LEU A 43 -7.04 14.85 31.67
C LEU A 43 -8.14 13.93 32.23
N SER A 44 -8.07 12.62 32.08
CA SER A 44 -9.00 11.68 32.72
C SER A 44 -8.93 11.77 34.25
N TYR A 45 -7.78 12.13 34.82
CA TYR A 45 -7.61 12.35 36.22
C TYR A 45 -8.04 13.77 36.65
N PHE A 46 -7.54 14.81 35.98
CA PHE A 46 -7.75 16.21 36.41
C PHE A 46 -9.08 16.79 35.93
N GLN A 47 -9.56 16.39 34.77
CA GLN A 47 -10.74 16.95 34.08
C GLN A 47 -11.60 15.86 33.45
N PRO A 48 -12.08 14.87 34.21
CA PRO A 48 -12.78 13.68 33.69
C PRO A 48 -14.06 14.03 32.91
N VAL A 49 -14.73 15.14 33.24
CA VAL A 49 -15.92 15.62 32.51
C VAL A 49 -15.62 15.93 31.05
N TRP A 50 -14.50 16.64 30.79
CA TRP A 50 -14.10 16.99 29.41
C TRP A 50 -13.70 15.78 28.61
N VAL A 51 -13.00 14.82 29.24
CA VAL A 51 -12.63 13.57 28.56
C VAL A 51 -13.87 12.72 28.28
N ALA A 52 -14.82 12.63 29.20
CA ALA A 52 -16.07 11.90 28.98
C ALA A 52 -16.87 12.50 27.80
N MET A 53 -17.00 13.83 27.75
CA MET A 53 -17.63 14.50 26.59
C MET A 53 -16.87 14.25 25.28
N PHE A 54 -15.54 14.32 25.32
CA PHE A 54 -14.70 13.99 24.17
C PHE A 54 -14.92 12.55 23.71
N VAL A 55 -14.96 11.57 24.62
CA VAL A 55 -15.18 10.15 24.29
C VAL A 55 -16.53 9.97 23.60
N ILE A 56 -17.62 10.54 24.12
CA ILE A 56 -18.94 10.47 23.48
C ILE A 56 -18.88 11.08 22.07
N ALA A 57 -18.31 12.26 21.91
CA ALA A 57 -18.18 12.92 20.61
C ALA A 57 -17.32 12.08 19.64
N PHE A 58 -16.26 11.46 20.15
CA PHE A 58 -15.37 10.59 19.39
C PHE A 58 -16.07 9.30 18.97
N ASP A 59 -16.86 8.69 19.85
CA ASP A 59 -17.67 7.49 19.55
C ASP A 59 -18.72 7.79 18.47
N VAL A 60 -19.38 8.97 18.54
CA VAL A 60 -20.32 9.42 17.50
C VAL A 60 -19.58 9.61 16.17
N TYR A 61 -18.44 10.32 16.19
CA TYR A 61 -17.60 10.48 15.00
C TYR A 61 -17.20 9.12 14.41
N TRP A 62 -16.78 8.17 15.25
CA TRP A 62 -16.39 6.84 14.83
C TRP A 62 -17.54 6.05 14.22
N LEU A 63 -18.73 6.13 14.83
CA LEU A 63 -19.94 5.52 14.27
C LEU A 63 -20.27 6.07 12.87
N LEU A 64 -20.24 7.38 12.70
CA LEU A 64 -20.48 8.01 11.40
C LEU A 64 -19.42 7.60 10.37
N LEU A 65 -18.16 7.52 10.80
CA LEU A 65 -17.06 7.05 9.95
C LEU A 65 -17.27 5.59 9.54
N VAL A 66 -17.67 4.69 10.43
CA VAL A 66 -17.95 3.28 10.12
C VAL A 66 -19.09 3.16 9.11
N ILE A 67 -20.17 3.91 9.28
CA ILE A 67 -21.30 3.92 8.33
C ILE A 67 -20.83 4.41 6.94
N TYR A 68 -20.07 5.52 6.90
CA TYR A 68 -19.50 6.05 5.68
C TYR A 68 -18.58 5.04 4.98
N LEU A 69 -17.66 4.41 5.73
CA LEU A 69 -16.75 3.40 5.18
C LEU A 69 -17.48 2.14 4.73
N ALA A 70 -18.57 1.76 5.39
CA ALA A 70 -19.42 0.65 4.97
C ALA A 70 -20.06 0.89 3.59
N ILE A 71 -20.57 2.10 3.34
CA ILE A 71 -21.12 2.49 2.03
C ILE A 71 -20.03 2.43 0.94
N ILE A 72 -18.83 2.97 1.23
CA ILE A 72 -17.71 2.94 0.31
C ILE A 72 -17.25 1.50 0.03
N LEU A 73 -17.20 0.65 1.04
CA LEU A 73 -16.80 -0.76 0.88
C LEU A 73 -17.77 -1.53 -0.01
N ILE A 74 -19.08 -1.29 0.11
CA ILE A 74 -20.10 -1.85 -0.78
C ILE A 74 -19.88 -1.37 -2.21
N SER A 75 -19.63 -0.08 -2.40
CA SER A 75 -19.35 0.51 -3.72
C SER A 75 -18.10 -0.11 -4.34
N ALA A 76 -17.01 -0.24 -3.57
CA ALA A 76 -15.78 -0.87 -4.02
C ALA A 76 -15.99 -2.35 -4.40
N TYR A 77 -16.73 -3.10 -3.59
CA TYR A 77 -17.06 -4.48 -3.90
C TYR A 77 -17.81 -4.61 -5.23
N ARG A 78 -18.82 -3.74 -5.47
CA ARG A 78 -19.56 -3.71 -6.73
C ARG A 78 -18.65 -3.40 -7.92
N GLN A 79 -17.77 -2.43 -7.77
CA GLN A 79 -16.85 -2.03 -8.84
C GLN A 79 -15.86 -3.15 -9.17
N ILE A 80 -15.28 -3.82 -8.18
CA ILE A 80 -14.36 -4.95 -8.40
C ILE A 80 -15.08 -6.10 -9.08
N THR A 81 -16.27 -6.47 -8.60
CA THR A 81 -17.04 -7.59 -9.17
C THR A 81 -17.53 -7.27 -10.59
N HIS A 82 -17.79 -6.02 -10.90
CA HIS A 82 -18.06 -5.58 -12.27
C HIS A 82 -16.80 -5.73 -13.14
N ASN A 83 -15.67 -5.18 -12.73
CA ASN A 83 -14.42 -5.20 -13.50
C ASN A 83 -13.86 -6.62 -13.74
N LEU A 84 -14.10 -7.55 -12.80
CA LEU A 84 -13.74 -8.97 -12.99
C LEU A 84 -14.57 -9.67 -14.07
N ARG A 85 -15.74 -9.14 -14.42
CA ARG A 85 -16.64 -9.68 -15.48
C ARG A 85 -16.43 -9.01 -16.83
N VAL A 86 -15.71 -7.88 -16.86
CA VAL A 86 -15.42 -7.17 -18.12
C VAL A 86 -14.43 -7.99 -18.93
N ASP A 87 -14.73 -8.21 -20.18
CA ASP A 87 -13.77 -8.72 -21.16
C ASP A 87 -12.82 -7.60 -21.58
N TRP A 88 -11.76 -7.41 -20.79
CA TRP A 88 -10.76 -6.36 -21.02
C TRP A 88 -10.00 -6.56 -22.33
N ARG A 89 -9.86 -7.81 -22.80
CA ARG A 89 -9.27 -8.10 -24.11
C ARG A 89 -10.16 -7.54 -25.22
N ALA A 90 -11.46 -7.83 -25.18
CA ALA A 90 -12.40 -7.27 -26.17
C ALA A 90 -12.44 -5.74 -26.12
N GLN A 91 -12.38 -5.13 -24.91
CA GLN A 91 -12.30 -3.67 -24.76
C GLN A 91 -11.04 -3.10 -25.45
N CYS A 92 -9.89 -3.72 -25.24
CA CYS A 92 -8.64 -3.29 -25.90
C CYS A 92 -8.68 -3.47 -27.42
N LEU A 93 -9.28 -4.56 -27.92
CA LEU A 93 -9.44 -4.82 -29.36
C LEU A 93 -10.38 -3.82 -30.04
N ALA A 94 -11.39 -3.34 -29.32
CA ALA A 94 -12.34 -2.35 -29.82
C ALA A 94 -11.80 -0.90 -29.74
N LEU A 95 -10.72 -0.66 -29.00
CA LEU A 95 -10.16 0.67 -28.83
C LEU A 95 -9.48 1.13 -30.13
N PRO A 96 -9.83 2.29 -30.69
CA PRO A 96 -9.10 2.85 -31.82
C PRO A 96 -7.68 3.22 -31.40
N PRO A 97 -6.74 3.36 -32.38
CA PRO A 97 -5.42 3.90 -32.10
C PRO A 97 -5.50 5.26 -31.41
N VAL A 98 -4.67 5.50 -30.41
CA VAL A 98 -4.69 6.69 -29.56
C VAL A 98 -3.37 7.45 -29.69
N ASP A 99 -3.43 8.76 -29.72
CA ASP A 99 -2.22 9.59 -29.64
C ASP A 99 -1.87 9.82 -28.18
N LEU A 100 -0.69 9.39 -27.79
CA LEU A 100 -0.17 9.55 -26.41
C LEU A 100 0.77 10.75 -26.36
N VAL A 101 0.47 11.71 -25.50
CA VAL A 101 1.30 12.91 -25.30
C VAL A 101 2.01 12.81 -23.95
N TYR A 102 3.33 12.72 -24.01
CA TYR A 102 4.19 12.89 -22.85
C TYR A 102 4.71 14.33 -22.81
N THR A 103 4.43 15.03 -21.71
CA THR A 103 4.90 16.40 -21.48
C THR A 103 5.95 16.38 -20.37
N PRO A 104 7.26 16.53 -20.65
CA PRO A 104 8.28 16.62 -19.61
C PRO A 104 8.14 17.91 -18.80
N LEU A 105 8.80 17.99 -17.62
CA LEU A 105 8.86 19.25 -16.87
C LEU A 105 9.62 20.35 -17.60
N GLU A 106 10.65 19.96 -18.33
CA GLU A 106 11.50 20.83 -19.15
C GLU A 106 11.67 20.18 -20.52
N GLY A 107 11.44 20.93 -21.59
CA GLY A 107 11.52 20.46 -22.96
C GLY A 107 10.19 20.38 -23.69
N GLU A 108 10.24 19.95 -24.94
CA GLU A 108 9.07 19.85 -25.81
C GLU A 108 8.28 18.56 -25.54
N PRO A 109 6.95 18.62 -25.71
CA PRO A 109 6.10 17.43 -25.66
C PRO A 109 6.53 16.38 -26.70
N VAL A 110 6.52 15.11 -26.30
CA VAL A 110 6.75 13.97 -27.18
C VAL A 110 5.42 13.30 -27.47
N VAL A 111 5.09 13.15 -28.75
CA VAL A 111 3.84 12.54 -29.19
C VAL A 111 4.10 11.20 -29.84
N SER A 112 3.50 10.15 -29.32
CA SER A 112 3.44 8.83 -29.94
C SER A 112 2.08 8.67 -30.63
N VAL A 113 2.08 8.71 -31.96
CA VAL A 113 0.85 8.77 -32.79
C VAL A 113 0.33 7.37 -33.06
N GLY A 114 -0.99 7.22 -32.97
CA GLY A 114 -1.69 6.01 -33.40
C GLY A 114 -1.38 4.74 -32.62
N VAL A 115 -1.06 4.89 -31.31
CA VAL A 115 -0.68 3.77 -30.43
C VAL A 115 -1.86 2.83 -30.18
N LYS A 116 -1.60 1.54 -30.32
CA LYS A 116 -2.54 0.45 -30.01
C LYS A 116 -2.07 -0.29 -28.76
N TRP A 117 -2.96 -1.02 -28.12
CA TRP A 117 -2.63 -1.87 -26.99
C TRP A 117 -1.51 -2.89 -27.31
N SER A 118 -1.44 -3.38 -28.57
CA SER A 118 -0.43 -4.32 -29.07
C SER A 118 0.97 -3.73 -29.20
N ASP A 119 1.11 -2.41 -29.17
CA ASP A 119 2.40 -1.74 -29.24
C ASP A 119 3.04 -1.62 -27.85
N LEU A 120 2.24 -1.82 -26.78
CA LEU A 120 2.70 -1.72 -25.41
C LEU A 120 3.52 -2.95 -24.98
N TYR A 121 4.59 -2.68 -24.25
CA TYR A 121 5.39 -3.68 -23.53
C TYR A 121 5.10 -3.60 -22.02
N HIS A 122 5.05 -4.75 -21.35
CA HIS A 122 4.95 -4.84 -19.91
C HIS A 122 6.28 -5.33 -19.33
N LEU A 123 6.97 -4.46 -18.61
CA LEU A 123 8.15 -4.79 -17.83
C LEU A 123 7.69 -5.20 -16.43
N VAL A 124 7.90 -6.45 -16.04
CA VAL A 124 7.53 -6.99 -14.73
C VAL A 124 8.80 -7.27 -13.94
N ILE A 125 8.92 -6.68 -12.74
CA ILE A 125 10.05 -6.87 -11.83
C ILE A 125 9.55 -7.58 -10.57
N PHE A 126 10.15 -8.72 -10.25
CA PHE A 126 9.96 -9.47 -9.00
C PHE A 126 11.19 -9.31 -8.12
N PRO A 127 11.19 -8.39 -7.14
CA PRO A 127 12.27 -8.30 -6.16
C PRO A 127 12.17 -9.46 -5.16
N CYS A 128 13.24 -10.25 -5.09
CA CYS A 128 13.35 -11.43 -4.24
C CYS A 128 14.60 -11.33 -3.35
N TYR A 129 14.51 -11.89 -2.16
CA TYR A 129 15.61 -11.93 -1.19
C TYR A 129 16.00 -13.36 -0.82
N ASN A 130 15.09 -14.11 -0.21
CA ASN A 130 15.31 -15.47 0.25
C ASN A 130 14.08 -16.37 0.02
N GLU A 131 13.17 -15.94 -0.85
CA GLU A 131 11.96 -16.69 -1.16
C GLU A 131 12.29 -17.97 -1.93
N GLY A 132 11.62 -19.05 -1.54
CA GLY A 132 11.79 -20.35 -2.17
C GLY A 132 11.08 -20.45 -3.53
N TYR A 133 11.49 -21.45 -4.32
CA TYR A 133 10.89 -21.74 -5.62
C TYR A 133 9.35 -21.80 -5.58
N ASN A 134 8.77 -22.44 -4.56
CA ASN A 134 7.31 -22.61 -4.43
C ASN A 134 6.54 -21.29 -4.20
N ILE A 135 7.23 -20.21 -3.84
CA ILE A 135 6.63 -18.87 -3.67
C ILE A 135 6.70 -18.10 -4.98
N ILE A 136 7.84 -18.14 -5.67
CA ILE A 136 8.09 -17.33 -6.88
C ILE A 136 7.43 -17.97 -8.11
N GLN A 137 7.53 -19.28 -8.25
CA GLN A 137 7.06 -20.01 -9.43
C GLN A 137 5.56 -19.76 -9.74
N PRO A 138 4.61 -19.76 -8.78
CA PRO A 138 3.22 -19.44 -9.07
C PRO A 138 3.00 -18.06 -9.65
N SER A 139 3.82 -17.07 -9.27
CA SER A 139 3.75 -15.69 -9.78
C SER A 139 4.18 -15.62 -11.25
N ILE A 140 5.25 -16.32 -11.62
CA ILE A 140 5.69 -16.43 -13.03
C ILE A 140 4.66 -17.22 -13.85
N GLU A 141 4.14 -18.32 -13.34
CA GLU A 141 3.09 -19.11 -13.97
C GLU A 141 1.82 -18.30 -14.24
N ALA A 142 1.48 -17.34 -13.36
CA ALA A 142 0.35 -16.46 -13.57
C ALA A 142 0.57 -15.53 -14.77
N LEU A 143 1.81 -15.09 -15.03
CA LEU A 143 2.15 -14.33 -16.23
C LEU A 143 1.95 -15.17 -17.49
N ILE A 144 2.38 -16.45 -17.46
CA ILE A 144 2.22 -17.37 -18.59
C ILE A 144 0.74 -17.65 -18.88
N LYS A 145 -0.08 -17.75 -17.82
CA LYS A 145 -1.53 -17.96 -17.93
C LYS A 145 -2.33 -16.70 -18.25
N SER A 146 -1.67 -15.54 -18.21
CA SER A 146 -2.29 -14.29 -18.62
C SER A 146 -2.71 -14.35 -20.09
N SER A 147 -3.86 -13.76 -20.40
CA SER A 147 -4.34 -13.67 -21.79
C SER A 147 -3.54 -12.66 -22.64
N PHE A 148 -2.70 -11.82 -22.03
CA PHE A 148 -1.86 -10.84 -22.74
C PHE A 148 -0.68 -11.53 -23.45
N PRO A 149 -0.27 -11.07 -24.65
CA PRO A 149 0.82 -11.70 -25.43
C PRO A 149 2.15 -11.72 -24.68
N ARG A 150 2.75 -12.90 -24.54
CA ARG A 150 4.01 -13.09 -23.81
C ARG A 150 5.22 -12.50 -24.50
N ASP A 151 5.17 -12.36 -25.83
CA ASP A 151 6.16 -11.67 -26.66
C ASP A 151 6.15 -10.14 -26.48
N LYS A 152 5.27 -9.62 -25.63
CA LYS A 152 5.21 -8.24 -25.17
C LYS A 152 5.55 -8.09 -23.68
N MET A 153 6.05 -9.13 -23.04
CA MET A 153 6.42 -9.13 -21.63
C MET A 153 7.94 -9.25 -21.46
N ILE A 154 8.50 -8.33 -20.69
CA ILE A 154 9.89 -8.37 -20.19
C ILE A 154 9.80 -8.71 -18.72
N VAL A 155 10.31 -9.86 -18.31
CA VAL A 155 10.24 -10.35 -16.93
C VAL A 155 11.62 -10.35 -16.30
N ILE A 156 11.75 -9.71 -15.16
CA ILE A 156 12.99 -9.61 -14.40
C ILE A 156 12.80 -10.22 -13.02
N LEU A 157 13.59 -11.24 -12.73
CA LEU A 157 13.77 -11.76 -11.39
C LEU A 157 14.96 -11.03 -10.77
N ALA A 158 14.67 -10.09 -9.87
CA ALA A 158 15.67 -9.27 -9.22
C ALA A 158 16.03 -9.90 -7.85
N ILE A 159 17.19 -10.53 -7.75
CA ILE A 159 17.62 -11.17 -6.51
C ILE A 159 18.71 -10.36 -5.82
N GLU A 160 18.74 -10.42 -4.48
CA GLU A 160 19.79 -9.79 -3.70
C GLU A 160 20.93 -10.79 -3.45
N GLU A 161 22.19 -10.38 -3.71
CA GLU A 161 23.40 -11.21 -3.48
C GLU A 161 23.46 -11.71 -2.03
N ARG A 162 23.08 -10.89 -1.07
CA ARG A 162 23.03 -11.23 0.38
C ARG A 162 22.03 -12.35 0.73
N GLY A 163 21.12 -12.70 -0.19
CA GLY A 163 20.23 -13.87 -0.02
C GLY A 163 20.95 -15.20 -0.14
N GLY A 164 22.19 -15.18 -0.62
CA GLY A 164 23.12 -16.29 -0.63
C GLY A 164 22.83 -17.34 -1.71
N PRO A 165 23.51 -18.52 -1.62
CA PRO A 165 23.44 -19.53 -2.67
C PRO A 165 22.06 -20.12 -2.92
N ALA A 166 21.19 -20.14 -1.89
CA ALA A 166 19.85 -20.74 -2.00
C ALA A 166 18.97 -20.00 -3.01
N ILE A 167 18.88 -18.66 -2.92
CA ILE A 167 18.08 -17.87 -3.87
C ILE A 167 18.72 -17.87 -5.25
N GLN A 168 20.06 -17.92 -5.34
CA GLN A 168 20.75 -18.01 -6.63
C GLN A 168 20.42 -19.32 -7.35
N ALA A 169 20.37 -20.45 -6.63
CA ALA A 169 19.98 -21.74 -7.19
C ALA A 169 18.50 -21.74 -7.64
N VAL A 170 17.61 -21.11 -6.86
CA VAL A 170 16.19 -20.92 -7.25
C VAL A 170 16.08 -20.10 -8.51
N ALA A 171 16.79 -18.97 -8.58
CA ALA A 171 16.76 -18.07 -9.71
C ALA A 171 17.30 -18.72 -10.98
N GLU A 172 18.40 -19.50 -10.87
CA GLU A 172 18.95 -20.22 -12.00
C GLU A 172 18.00 -21.30 -12.52
N ARG A 173 17.34 -22.05 -11.61
CA ARG A 173 16.31 -23.01 -11.99
C ARG A 173 15.15 -22.34 -12.73
N LEU A 174 14.63 -21.22 -12.21
CA LEU A 174 13.56 -20.46 -12.86
C LEU A 174 14.00 -19.89 -14.20
N ARG A 175 15.27 -19.47 -14.32
CA ARG A 175 15.84 -19.02 -15.60
C ARG A 175 15.80 -20.12 -16.63
N GLN A 176 16.30 -21.32 -16.31
CA GLN A 176 16.29 -22.47 -17.22
C GLN A 176 14.90 -22.87 -17.66
N GLU A 177 13.91 -22.78 -16.74
CA GLU A 177 12.54 -23.17 -16.99
C GLU A 177 11.75 -22.17 -17.84
N TYR A 178 12.01 -20.84 -17.67
CA TYR A 178 11.19 -19.77 -18.25
C TYR A 178 11.91 -18.86 -19.24
N GLU A 179 13.19 -19.06 -19.53
CA GLU A 179 14.02 -18.20 -20.38
C GLU A 179 13.39 -17.89 -21.75
N ASN A 180 12.72 -18.88 -22.34
CA ASN A 180 12.10 -18.77 -23.67
C ASN A 180 10.59 -18.53 -23.62
N SER A 181 10.03 -18.23 -22.44
CA SER A 181 8.58 -18.11 -22.25
C SER A 181 8.04 -16.71 -22.53
N PHE A 182 8.93 -15.68 -22.54
CA PHE A 182 8.60 -14.27 -22.67
C PHE A 182 9.45 -13.59 -23.74
N PHE A 183 9.13 -12.33 -24.08
CA PHE A 183 9.99 -11.54 -24.96
C PHE A 183 11.43 -11.45 -24.41
N GLN A 184 11.57 -11.22 -23.12
CA GLN A 184 12.81 -11.32 -22.37
C GLN A 184 12.52 -11.86 -20.98
N PHE A 185 13.34 -12.79 -20.51
CA PHE A 185 13.41 -13.20 -19.11
C PHE A 185 14.85 -13.06 -18.64
N ARG A 186 15.06 -12.30 -17.56
CA ARG A 186 16.41 -12.05 -17.02
C ARG A 186 16.42 -12.20 -15.50
N VAL A 187 17.51 -12.77 -15.01
CA VAL A 187 17.88 -12.72 -13.59
C VAL A 187 18.89 -11.61 -13.41
N ILE A 188 18.58 -10.66 -12.54
CA ILE A 188 19.48 -9.54 -12.21
C ILE A 188 19.83 -9.63 -10.74
N VAL A 189 21.13 -9.68 -10.45
CA VAL A 189 21.67 -9.74 -9.08
C VAL A 189 22.01 -8.35 -8.59
N HIS A 190 21.39 -7.94 -7.48
CA HIS A 190 21.74 -6.71 -6.78
C HIS A 190 22.94 -6.98 -5.86
N PRO A 191 24.09 -6.30 -6.05
CA PRO A 191 25.27 -6.49 -5.20
C PRO A 191 25.02 -6.11 -3.75
N ASP A 192 25.65 -6.83 -2.83
CA ASP A 192 25.60 -6.45 -1.39
C ASP A 192 26.53 -5.25 -1.11
N ASN A 193 26.19 -4.51 -0.06
CA ASN A 193 27.01 -3.43 0.51
C ASN A 193 27.29 -2.24 -0.42
N LEU A 194 26.38 -1.89 -1.33
CA LEU A 194 26.50 -0.64 -2.09
C LEU A 194 26.38 0.58 -1.15
N VAL A 195 27.35 1.49 -1.27
CA VAL A 195 27.42 2.69 -0.43
C VAL A 195 26.24 3.62 -0.71
N GLY A 196 25.56 4.04 0.36
CA GLY A 196 24.45 4.99 0.28
C GLY A 196 23.08 4.35 0.01
N GLU A 197 22.99 3.02 -0.06
CA GLU A 197 21.74 2.29 -0.21
C GLU A 197 21.35 1.56 1.10
N LEU A 198 20.04 1.50 1.37
CA LEU A 198 19.50 0.62 2.41
C LEU A 198 19.27 -0.76 1.82
N LYS A 199 19.71 -1.80 2.53
CA LYS A 199 19.44 -3.19 2.15
C LYS A 199 17.94 -3.46 2.15
N GLY A 200 17.39 -3.88 1.02
CA GLY A 200 15.98 -4.25 0.91
C GLY A 200 15.40 -4.06 -0.49
N LYS A 201 14.09 -4.29 -0.56
CA LYS A 201 13.31 -4.33 -1.80
C LYS A 201 13.51 -3.07 -2.66
N GLY A 202 13.52 -1.87 -2.07
CA GLY A 202 13.66 -0.61 -2.81
C GLY A 202 14.96 -0.50 -3.58
N ALA A 203 16.11 -0.85 -2.96
CA ALA A 203 17.41 -0.86 -3.62
C ALA A 203 17.47 -1.93 -4.72
N ASN A 204 16.97 -3.14 -4.43
CA ASN A 204 16.94 -4.25 -5.38
C ASN A 204 16.12 -3.92 -6.64
N GLN A 205 14.89 -3.43 -6.50
CA GLN A 205 14.06 -3.09 -7.66
C GLN A 205 14.59 -1.89 -8.45
N ALA A 206 15.18 -0.89 -7.78
CA ALA A 206 15.80 0.25 -8.45
C ALA A 206 17.04 -0.17 -9.24
N TRP A 207 17.84 -1.06 -8.70
CA TRP A 207 18.99 -1.67 -9.42
C TRP A 207 18.52 -2.45 -10.64
N ALA A 208 17.55 -3.33 -10.45
CA ALA A 208 16.98 -4.14 -11.54
C ALA A 208 16.43 -3.28 -12.67
N ALA A 209 15.73 -2.18 -12.33
CA ALA A 209 15.22 -1.26 -13.34
C ALA A 209 16.33 -0.52 -14.09
N ARG A 210 17.38 -0.07 -13.40
CA ARG A 210 18.56 0.54 -14.06
C ARG A 210 19.22 -0.45 -15.01
N LYS A 211 19.40 -1.70 -14.57
CA LYS A 211 19.96 -2.76 -15.40
C LYS A 211 19.06 -3.14 -16.58
N ALA A 212 17.75 -3.18 -16.37
CA ALA A 212 16.80 -3.38 -17.47
C ALA A 212 16.91 -2.29 -18.54
N LYS A 213 17.08 -1.03 -18.11
CA LYS A 213 17.33 0.09 -19.02
C LYS A 213 18.60 -0.14 -19.83
N GLU A 214 19.72 -0.38 -19.14
CA GLU A 214 21.05 -0.47 -19.74
C GLU A 214 21.25 -1.72 -20.62
N GLU A 215 20.71 -2.87 -20.23
CA GLU A 215 21.03 -4.17 -20.82
C GLU A 215 19.93 -4.71 -21.75
N ILE A 216 18.70 -4.17 -21.66
CA ILE A 216 17.56 -4.67 -22.44
C ILE A 216 16.92 -3.55 -23.26
N ILE A 217 16.42 -2.50 -22.63
CA ILE A 217 15.55 -1.51 -23.26
C ILE A 217 16.33 -0.64 -24.24
N ASP A 218 17.46 -0.06 -23.80
CA ASP A 218 18.29 0.79 -24.65
C ASP A 218 18.94 0.02 -25.80
N PRO A 219 19.54 -1.17 -25.59
CA PRO A 219 20.13 -1.95 -26.69
C PRO A 219 19.10 -2.42 -27.73
N LEU A 220 17.87 -2.70 -27.33
CA LEU A 220 16.79 -3.08 -28.24
C LEU A 220 16.09 -1.88 -28.88
N GLY A 221 16.43 -0.65 -28.49
CA GLY A 221 15.80 0.57 -29.01
C GLY A 221 14.31 0.69 -28.72
N LEU A 222 13.84 0.12 -27.59
CA LEU A 222 12.42 0.16 -27.23
C LEU A 222 12.00 1.58 -26.81
N ASP A 223 10.88 2.05 -27.36
CA ASP A 223 10.34 3.37 -26.99
C ASP A 223 9.85 3.37 -25.54
N TYR A 224 10.42 4.24 -24.71
CA TYR A 224 10.06 4.42 -23.31
C TYR A 224 8.59 4.79 -23.11
N ASN A 225 7.97 5.43 -24.12
CA ASN A 225 6.56 5.82 -24.05
C ASN A 225 5.62 4.62 -24.16
N LEU A 226 6.10 3.49 -24.67
CA LEU A 226 5.31 2.28 -24.91
C LEU A 226 5.55 1.19 -23.86
N ILE A 227 6.26 1.50 -22.77
CA ILE A 227 6.56 0.52 -21.71
C ILE A 227 5.83 0.89 -20.43
N LEU A 228 5.13 -0.08 -19.85
CA LEU A 228 4.54 -0.04 -18.52
C LEU A 228 5.34 -0.95 -17.58
N ALA A 229 5.93 -0.38 -16.54
CA ALA A 229 6.66 -1.12 -15.53
C ALA A 229 5.76 -1.48 -14.36
N SER A 230 5.73 -2.76 -13.98
CA SER A 230 5.02 -3.29 -12.81
C SER A 230 6.04 -3.89 -11.85
N VAL A 231 5.99 -3.52 -10.58
CA VAL A 231 6.78 -4.18 -9.54
C VAL A 231 5.84 -5.00 -8.68
N PHE A 232 6.00 -6.31 -8.71
CA PHE A 232 5.18 -7.25 -7.97
C PHE A 232 5.99 -7.88 -6.83
N ASP A 233 5.37 -8.05 -5.66
CA ASP A 233 5.98 -8.90 -4.64
C ASP A 233 6.13 -10.34 -5.18
N SER A 234 7.13 -11.06 -4.68
CA SER A 234 7.49 -12.40 -5.17
C SER A 234 6.35 -13.43 -5.11
N ASP A 235 5.35 -13.18 -4.26
CA ASP A 235 4.14 -13.98 -4.07
C ASP A 235 2.92 -13.46 -4.84
N THR A 236 3.08 -12.42 -5.66
CA THR A 236 1.96 -11.79 -6.38
C THR A 236 1.53 -12.60 -7.58
N VAL A 237 0.33 -13.15 -7.52
CA VAL A 237 -0.33 -13.89 -8.58
C VAL A 237 -1.37 -12.99 -9.24
N ILE A 238 -1.17 -12.63 -10.51
CA ILE A 238 -2.10 -11.79 -11.27
C ILE A 238 -3.29 -12.60 -11.77
N TYR A 239 -4.42 -11.91 -12.01
CA TYR A 239 -5.58 -12.49 -12.69
C TYR A 239 -5.41 -12.39 -14.22
N GLU A 240 -6.07 -13.27 -14.96
CA GLU A 240 -5.89 -13.51 -16.39
C GLU A 240 -5.86 -12.23 -17.26
N ASN A 241 -6.77 -11.28 -17.03
CA ASN A 241 -6.92 -10.06 -17.84
C ASN A 241 -6.23 -8.82 -17.23
N TYR A 242 -5.32 -8.99 -16.28
CA TYR A 242 -4.68 -7.89 -15.58
C TYR A 242 -4.01 -6.88 -16.51
N PHE A 243 -3.18 -7.36 -17.44
CA PHE A 243 -2.45 -6.47 -18.35
C PHE A 243 -3.33 -5.83 -19.40
N TYR A 244 -4.41 -6.48 -19.83
CA TYR A 244 -5.40 -5.82 -20.68
C TYR A 244 -6.14 -4.70 -19.93
N CYS A 245 -6.52 -4.92 -18.68
CA CYS A 245 -7.09 -3.87 -17.84
C CYS A 245 -6.13 -2.69 -17.67
N LEU A 246 -4.86 -2.95 -17.36
CA LEU A 246 -3.81 -1.94 -17.22
C LEU A 246 -3.59 -1.17 -18.52
N SER A 247 -3.46 -1.87 -19.66
CA SER A 247 -3.26 -1.26 -20.98
C SER A 247 -4.45 -0.40 -21.40
N HIS A 248 -5.67 -0.89 -21.19
CA HIS A 248 -6.88 -0.13 -21.47
C HIS A 248 -6.93 1.17 -20.65
N LYS A 249 -6.68 1.07 -19.35
CA LYS A 249 -6.64 2.23 -18.46
C LYS A 249 -5.57 3.24 -18.89
N PHE A 250 -4.37 2.78 -19.20
CA PHE A 250 -3.28 3.62 -19.69
C PHE A 250 -3.65 4.37 -20.97
N LEU A 251 -4.27 3.69 -21.93
CA LEU A 251 -4.64 4.27 -23.22
C LEU A 251 -5.84 5.20 -23.16
N THR A 252 -6.69 5.11 -22.14
CA THR A 252 -7.96 5.86 -22.06
C THR A 252 -7.94 7.02 -21.07
N ILE A 253 -7.01 7.03 -20.12
CA ILE A 253 -6.93 8.10 -19.14
C ILE A 253 -6.29 9.36 -19.71
N LYS A 254 -6.72 10.51 -19.22
CA LYS A 254 -6.06 11.78 -19.54
C LYS A 254 -4.68 11.82 -18.86
N LYS A 255 -3.65 12.26 -19.57
CA LYS A 255 -2.27 12.37 -19.08
C LYS A 255 -1.71 11.02 -18.55
N PRO A 256 -1.67 9.95 -19.33
CA PRO A 256 -1.31 8.60 -18.86
C PRO A 256 0.05 8.54 -18.17
N TYR A 257 1.00 9.40 -18.56
CA TYR A 257 2.34 9.47 -17.96
C TYR A 257 2.40 10.21 -16.62
N ARG A 258 1.27 10.77 -16.14
CA ARG A 258 1.12 11.44 -14.85
C ARG A 258 0.35 10.58 -13.85
N HIS A 259 0.29 9.28 -14.10
CA HIS A 259 -0.40 8.33 -13.23
C HIS A 259 0.46 7.11 -12.92
N SER A 260 0.39 6.65 -11.66
CA SER A 260 0.64 5.26 -11.31
C SER A 260 -0.68 4.50 -11.31
N TYR A 261 -0.63 3.19 -11.46
CA TYR A 261 -1.80 2.30 -11.55
C TYR A 261 -1.75 1.32 -10.40
N GLN A 262 -2.78 1.31 -9.55
CA GLN A 262 -2.81 0.50 -8.33
C GLN A 262 -3.89 -0.58 -8.42
N PRO A 263 -3.52 -1.88 -8.39
CA PRO A 263 -4.48 -2.97 -8.20
C PRO A 263 -4.88 -3.11 -6.73
N ILE A 264 -5.81 -4.02 -6.45
CA ILE A 264 -6.26 -4.35 -5.11
C ILE A 264 -5.59 -5.64 -4.66
N PRO A 265 -4.79 -5.64 -3.58
CA PRO A 265 -4.23 -6.87 -3.03
C PRO A 265 -5.33 -7.70 -2.35
N MET A 266 -5.50 -8.93 -2.82
CA MET A 266 -6.34 -9.95 -2.21
C MET A 266 -5.44 -11.07 -1.71
N TYR A 267 -5.46 -11.35 -0.42
CA TYR A 267 -4.56 -12.34 0.19
C TYR A 267 -5.14 -13.76 0.07
N HIS A 268 -5.31 -14.25 -1.17
CA HIS A 268 -6.05 -15.47 -1.46
C HIS A 268 -5.19 -16.72 -1.62
N ASN A 269 -3.88 -16.59 -1.88
CA ASN A 269 -3.02 -17.73 -2.23
C ASN A 269 -3.04 -18.83 -1.15
N ASN A 270 -2.96 -18.45 0.14
CA ASN A 270 -2.90 -19.35 1.28
C ASN A 270 -3.98 -19.08 2.35
N ILE A 271 -5.03 -18.32 2.04
CA ILE A 271 -6.07 -17.86 2.99
C ILE A 271 -6.73 -18.99 3.77
N TRP A 272 -6.90 -20.16 3.15
CA TRP A 272 -7.56 -21.32 3.78
C TRP A 272 -6.70 -21.98 4.86
N GLN A 273 -5.39 -21.84 4.80
CA GLN A 273 -4.42 -22.39 5.74
C GLN A 273 -4.10 -21.44 6.90
N ALA A 274 -4.11 -20.15 6.63
CA ALA A 274 -3.71 -19.11 7.58
C ALA A 274 -4.54 -19.12 8.87
N PRO A 275 -3.99 -18.72 10.03
CA PRO A 275 -4.72 -18.60 11.27
C PRO A 275 -5.69 -17.41 11.25
N PHE A 276 -6.73 -17.45 12.08
CA PHE A 276 -7.86 -16.50 12.06
C PHE A 276 -7.43 -15.03 12.17
N PHE A 277 -6.50 -14.69 13.07
CA PHE A 277 -6.05 -13.32 13.28
C PHE A 277 -5.28 -12.78 12.06
N ALA A 278 -4.48 -13.63 11.39
CA ALA A 278 -3.78 -13.26 10.17
C ALA A 278 -4.76 -13.02 9.00
N ARG A 279 -5.82 -13.83 8.90
CA ARG A 279 -6.89 -13.63 7.91
C ARG A 279 -7.65 -12.33 8.15
N VAL A 280 -8.00 -12.02 9.41
CA VAL A 280 -8.69 -10.76 9.76
C VAL A 280 -7.80 -9.57 9.40
N ALA A 281 -6.51 -9.60 9.73
CA ALA A 281 -5.57 -8.53 9.37
C ALA A 281 -5.43 -8.38 7.84
N ALA A 282 -5.31 -9.48 7.10
CA ALA A 282 -5.21 -9.48 5.65
C ALA A 282 -6.45 -8.88 4.98
N TYR A 283 -7.66 -9.33 5.36
CA TYR A 283 -8.90 -8.74 4.84
C TYR A 283 -9.09 -7.28 5.25
N SER A 284 -8.68 -6.90 6.47
CA SER A 284 -8.72 -5.49 6.89
C SER A 284 -7.87 -4.62 5.96
N ASN A 285 -6.70 -5.09 5.57
CA ASN A 285 -5.86 -4.41 4.57
C ASN A 285 -6.50 -4.39 3.19
N THR A 286 -7.04 -5.52 2.70
CA THR A 286 -7.79 -5.57 1.43
C THR A 286 -8.93 -4.57 1.43
N PHE A 287 -9.76 -4.51 2.48
CA PHE A 287 -10.88 -3.57 2.57
C PHE A 287 -10.43 -2.12 2.59
N TRP A 288 -9.35 -1.85 3.32
CA TRP A 288 -8.77 -0.51 3.31
C TRP A 288 -8.31 -0.09 1.90
N GLN A 289 -7.62 -0.98 1.17
CA GLN A 289 -7.22 -0.75 -0.22
C GLN A 289 -8.43 -0.58 -1.14
N MET A 290 -9.45 -1.42 -1.01
CA MET A 290 -10.71 -1.29 -1.76
C MET A 290 -11.35 0.08 -1.56
N MET A 291 -11.43 0.55 -0.31
CA MET A 291 -11.99 1.86 0.02
C MET A 291 -11.14 3.02 -0.52
N GLN A 292 -9.81 2.87 -0.53
CA GLN A 292 -8.93 3.89 -1.11
C GLN A 292 -9.11 4.00 -2.64
N GLN A 293 -9.39 2.92 -3.34
CA GLN A 293 -9.69 2.96 -4.78
C GLN A 293 -10.90 3.84 -5.11
N ILE A 294 -11.95 3.81 -4.27
CA ILE A 294 -13.13 4.69 -4.44
C ILE A 294 -12.81 6.15 -4.09
N ARG A 295 -11.81 6.36 -3.25
CA ARG A 295 -11.38 7.67 -2.75
C ARG A 295 -10.04 8.02 -3.35
N GLN A 296 -10.02 8.19 -4.65
CA GLN A 296 -8.80 8.40 -5.44
C GLN A 296 -7.95 9.58 -4.91
N GLU A 297 -8.57 10.59 -4.32
CA GLU A 297 -7.87 11.72 -3.71
C GLU A 297 -6.98 11.30 -2.52
N LYS A 298 -7.23 10.12 -1.91
CA LYS A 298 -6.44 9.54 -0.82
C LYS A 298 -5.55 8.40 -1.26
N LEU A 299 -5.72 7.93 -2.50
CA LEU A 299 -4.96 6.81 -3.01
C LEU A 299 -3.49 7.19 -3.19
N ALA A 300 -2.62 6.32 -2.73
CA ALA A 300 -1.18 6.32 -2.99
C ALA A 300 -0.80 4.96 -3.60
N THR A 301 0.42 4.82 -4.07
CA THR A 301 0.94 3.50 -4.46
C THR A 301 1.28 2.66 -3.24
N TYR A 302 1.09 1.37 -3.40
CA TYR A 302 1.47 0.32 -2.47
C TYR A 302 2.14 -0.80 -3.24
N SER A 303 2.41 -1.93 -2.59
CA SER A 303 2.94 -3.12 -3.26
C SER A 303 2.13 -3.47 -4.52
N SER A 304 2.82 -4.03 -5.51
CA SER A 304 2.24 -4.53 -6.77
C SER A 304 1.62 -3.43 -7.65
N HIS A 305 2.18 -2.23 -7.63
CA HIS A 305 1.78 -1.13 -8.50
C HIS A 305 2.45 -1.17 -9.88
N SER A 306 1.84 -0.47 -10.83
CA SER A 306 2.40 -0.24 -12.16
C SER A 306 2.53 1.24 -12.46
N MET A 307 3.49 1.61 -13.33
CA MET A 307 3.68 3.00 -13.75
C MET A 307 4.33 3.07 -15.13
N PRO A 308 4.18 4.20 -15.87
CA PRO A 308 4.84 4.39 -17.14
C PRO A 308 6.36 4.42 -16.98
N TRP A 309 7.06 3.66 -17.81
CA TRP A 309 8.53 3.61 -17.81
C TRP A 309 9.16 4.98 -18.01
N ARG A 310 8.58 5.78 -18.90
CA ARG A 310 9.06 7.14 -19.18
C ARG A 310 9.11 8.00 -17.91
N ALA A 311 8.04 7.99 -17.12
CA ALA A 311 8.00 8.72 -15.86
C ALA A 311 9.02 8.17 -14.85
N LEU A 312 9.18 6.85 -14.79
CA LEU A 312 10.12 6.19 -13.89
C LEU A 312 11.58 6.54 -14.20
N VAL A 313 11.95 6.58 -15.47
CA VAL A 313 13.29 7.00 -15.92
C VAL A 313 13.53 8.49 -15.62
N GLU A 314 12.52 9.35 -15.85
CA GLU A 314 12.63 10.79 -15.61
C GLU A 314 12.91 11.14 -14.15
N ILE A 315 12.26 10.44 -13.21
CA ILE A 315 12.47 10.69 -11.77
C ILE A 315 13.69 9.96 -11.19
N GLY A 316 14.33 9.06 -11.94
CA GLY A 316 15.52 8.33 -11.51
C GLY A 316 15.25 7.07 -10.71
N PHE A 317 14.11 6.40 -10.95
CA PHE A 317 13.67 5.13 -10.35
C PHE A 317 13.24 5.24 -8.88
N TRP A 318 13.05 4.10 -8.22
CA TRP A 318 12.67 4.03 -6.80
C TRP A 318 13.79 4.51 -5.87
N SER A 319 13.39 5.01 -4.71
CA SER A 319 14.36 5.40 -3.68
C SER A 319 15.07 4.17 -3.12
N THR A 320 16.40 4.25 -3.05
CA THR A 320 17.26 3.21 -2.45
C THR A 320 17.55 3.47 -0.97
N LYS A 321 16.98 4.55 -0.38
CA LYS A 321 17.36 5.06 0.94
C LYS A 321 16.27 4.92 1.99
N MET A 322 15.25 4.09 1.72
CA MET A 322 14.11 3.95 2.61
C MET A 322 13.46 2.57 2.53
N VAL A 323 12.59 2.28 3.50
CA VAL A 323 11.93 0.98 3.64
C VAL A 323 10.56 0.94 2.95
N SER A 324 9.88 2.08 2.82
CA SER A 324 8.54 2.18 2.24
C SER A 324 8.58 2.76 0.80
N GLU A 325 9.43 2.20 -0.03
CA GLU A 325 9.68 2.62 -1.40
C GLU A 325 8.42 2.60 -2.27
N ASP A 326 7.54 1.62 -2.05
CA ASP A 326 6.29 1.45 -2.80
C ASP A 326 5.36 2.67 -2.67
N SER A 327 5.27 3.28 -1.49
CA SER A 327 4.49 4.49 -1.28
C SER A 327 5.31 5.75 -1.57
N ARG A 328 6.63 5.72 -1.36
CA ARG A 328 7.50 6.85 -1.65
C ARG A 328 7.50 7.21 -3.12
N ILE A 329 7.42 6.24 -4.03
CA ILE A 329 7.47 6.51 -5.47
C ILE A 329 6.34 7.46 -5.92
N PHE A 330 5.13 7.29 -5.38
CA PHE A 330 4.03 8.22 -5.61
C PHE A 330 4.38 9.63 -5.11
N TRP A 331 4.86 9.77 -3.86
CA TRP A 331 5.19 11.07 -3.28
C TRP A 331 6.37 11.73 -3.98
N HIS A 332 7.31 10.92 -4.48
CA HIS A 332 8.42 11.41 -5.29
C HIS A 332 7.88 12.00 -6.61
N CYS A 333 7.06 11.26 -7.35
CA CYS A 333 6.41 11.76 -8.56
C CYS A 333 5.56 13.00 -8.28
N PHE A 334 4.73 12.96 -7.22
CA PHE A 334 3.87 14.08 -6.83
C PHE A 334 4.67 15.36 -6.55
N CYS A 335 5.77 15.26 -5.82
CA CYS A 335 6.65 16.41 -5.58
C CYS A 335 7.39 16.83 -6.85
N TYR A 336 7.94 15.88 -7.61
CA TYR A 336 8.66 16.14 -8.85
C TYR A 336 7.80 16.90 -9.85
N TYR A 337 6.59 16.41 -10.10
CA TYR A 337 5.63 17.04 -11.03
C TYR A 337 4.79 18.14 -10.39
N ARG A 338 5.19 18.67 -9.23
CA ARG A 338 4.57 19.80 -8.54
C ARG A 338 3.08 19.64 -8.29
N GLY A 339 2.65 18.42 -7.99
CA GLY A 339 1.25 18.07 -7.72
C GLY A 339 0.47 17.56 -8.93
N ASP A 340 1.02 17.60 -10.14
CA ASP A 340 0.41 17.05 -11.36
C ASP A 340 0.76 15.56 -11.51
N TYR A 341 0.43 14.76 -10.49
CA TYR A 341 0.61 13.31 -10.49
C TYR A 341 -0.42 12.65 -9.58
N GLU A 342 -1.07 11.59 -10.07
CA GLU A 342 -2.14 10.89 -9.39
C GLU A 342 -1.94 9.36 -9.43
N VAL A 343 -2.79 8.63 -8.71
CA VAL A 343 -2.88 7.18 -8.81
C VAL A 343 -4.23 6.81 -9.42
N GLU A 344 -4.20 6.12 -10.54
CA GLU A 344 -5.41 5.56 -11.16
C GLU A 344 -5.76 4.23 -10.50
N PRO A 345 -6.96 4.09 -9.94
CA PRO A 345 -7.44 2.82 -9.42
C PRO A 345 -7.78 1.85 -10.55
N LEU A 346 -7.21 0.66 -10.51
CA LEU A 346 -7.56 -0.38 -11.48
C LEU A 346 -8.92 -1.01 -11.18
N TYR A 347 -9.36 -1.00 -9.92
CA TYR A 347 -10.50 -1.80 -9.44
C TYR A 347 -10.39 -3.26 -9.88
N TYR A 348 -9.17 -3.73 -10.04
CA TYR A 348 -8.83 -5.07 -10.49
C TYR A 348 -7.86 -5.70 -9.49
N PRO A 349 -8.07 -6.97 -9.10
CA PRO A 349 -7.28 -7.57 -8.04
C PRO A 349 -5.97 -8.18 -8.54
N VAL A 350 -5.06 -8.34 -7.58
CA VAL A 350 -3.96 -9.30 -7.59
C VAL A 350 -4.06 -10.19 -6.35
N SER A 351 -3.61 -11.44 -6.42
CA SER A 351 -3.61 -12.35 -5.27
C SER A 351 -2.23 -12.41 -4.65
N MET A 352 -2.17 -12.45 -3.32
CA MET A 352 -0.93 -12.46 -2.52
C MET A 352 -1.06 -13.45 -1.37
N ASP A 353 0.03 -13.70 -0.67
CA ASP A 353 0.06 -14.56 0.52
C ASP A 353 -0.39 -13.80 1.78
N VAL A 354 -1.22 -14.45 2.60
CA VAL A 354 -1.38 -14.06 4.00
C VAL A 354 -0.07 -14.35 4.74
N CYS A 355 0.36 -13.43 5.60
CA CYS A 355 1.49 -13.68 6.48
C CYS A 355 1.23 -14.95 7.33
N MET A 356 1.97 -16.00 7.06
CA MET A 356 1.84 -17.29 7.73
C MET A 356 3.22 -17.93 7.92
N ASP A 357 3.37 -18.63 9.04
CA ASP A 357 4.56 -19.39 9.39
C ASP A 357 4.14 -20.77 9.93
N GLU A 358 5.10 -21.63 10.31
CA GLU A 358 4.87 -22.98 10.79
C GLU A 358 3.94 -23.05 12.00
N THR A 359 4.09 -22.11 12.94
CA THR A 359 3.24 -22.04 14.14
C THR A 359 2.43 -20.75 14.20
N ALA A 360 1.30 -20.79 14.90
CA ALA A 360 0.46 -19.61 15.14
C ALA A 360 1.23 -18.50 15.88
N TRP A 361 2.14 -18.85 16.79
CA TRP A 361 2.96 -17.88 17.52
C TRP A 361 3.98 -17.18 16.61
N GLN A 362 4.70 -17.93 15.77
CA GLN A 362 5.60 -17.36 14.78
C GLN A 362 4.85 -16.49 13.78
N THR A 363 3.67 -16.93 13.32
CA THR A 363 2.79 -16.12 12.48
C THR A 363 2.41 -14.80 13.17
N ALA A 364 2.01 -14.83 14.42
CA ALA A 364 1.66 -13.60 15.18
C ALA A 364 2.85 -12.65 15.30
N ARG A 365 4.04 -13.18 15.62
CA ARG A 365 5.27 -12.40 15.71
C ARG A 365 5.66 -11.78 14.35
N ASN A 366 5.55 -12.53 13.28
CA ASN A 366 5.89 -12.05 11.94
C ASN A 366 4.85 -11.06 11.40
N LEU A 367 3.57 -11.29 11.68
CA LEU A 367 2.52 -10.33 11.37
C LEU A 367 2.74 -8.99 12.11
N TYR A 368 3.09 -9.03 13.39
CA TYR A 368 3.45 -7.83 14.15
C TYR A 368 4.62 -7.07 13.52
N LYS A 369 5.69 -7.77 13.14
CA LYS A 369 6.85 -7.18 12.45
C LYS A 369 6.47 -6.58 11.09
N GLN A 370 5.60 -7.27 10.33
CA GLN A 370 5.10 -6.79 9.04
C GLN A 370 4.31 -5.50 9.21
N GLN A 371 3.38 -5.45 10.16
CA GLN A 371 2.58 -4.26 10.45
C GLN A 371 3.46 -3.09 10.93
N ARG A 372 4.44 -3.37 11.79
CA ARG A 372 5.42 -2.38 12.23
C ARG A 372 6.25 -1.85 11.05
N ARG A 373 6.65 -2.70 10.11
CA ARG A 373 7.33 -2.29 8.88
C ARG A 373 6.45 -1.39 8.02
N TRP A 374 5.16 -1.69 7.87
CA TRP A 374 4.22 -0.82 7.15
C TRP A 374 4.04 0.54 7.83
N GLY A 375 4.15 0.58 9.14
CA GLY A 375 4.19 1.84 9.91
C GLY A 375 5.33 2.79 9.50
N TRP A 376 6.41 2.29 8.85
CA TRP A 376 7.47 3.12 8.29
C TRP A 376 6.98 4.06 7.18
N GLY A 377 5.85 3.78 6.56
CA GLY A 377 5.23 4.70 5.62
C GLY A 377 5.04 6.12 6.17
N VAL A 378 5.08 6.31 7.48
CA VAL A 378 5.09 7.63 8.15
C VAL A 378 6.27 8.50 7.72
N GLU A 379 7.38 7.92 7.24
CA GLU A 379 8.53 8.65 6.68
C GLU A 379 8.16 9.52 5.46
N ASN A 380 7.01 9.27 4.84
CA ASN A 380 6.50 10.11 3.77
C ASN A 380 5.95 11.44 4.27
N VAL A 381 5.56 11.56 5.55
CA VAL A 381 5.06 12.81 6.14
C VAL A 381 6.16 13.87 6.19
N PRO A 382 7.32 13.66 6.85
CA PRO A 382 8.41 14.63 6.85
C PRO A 382 8.90 14.96 5.43
N TYR A 383 8.99 13.97 4.54
CA TYR A 383 9.38 14.19 3.17
C TYR A 383 8.44 15.14 2.43
N LEU A 384 7.13 14.90 2.50
CA LEU A 384 6.12 15.73 1.85
C LEU A 384 6.10 17.15 2.46
N MET A 385 6.15 17.26 3.79
CA MET A 385 6.17 18.55 4.48
C MET A 385 7.43 19.36 4.15
N PHE A 386 8.60 18.74 4.18
CA PHE A 386 9.87 19.39 3.89
C PHE A 386 9.91 19.90 2.44
N ASN A 387 9.55 19.07 1.47
CA ASN A 387 9.49 19.48 0.06
C ASN A 387 8.43 20.55 -0.18
N THR A 388 7.31 20.54 0.55
CA THR A 388 6.29 21.60 0.51
C THR A 388 6.88 22.94 0.99
N ILE A 389 7.59 22.94 2.11
CA ILE A 389 8.23 24.14 2.66
C ILE A 389 9.27 24.70 1.68
N LYS A 390 10.13 23.82 1.14
CA LYS A 390 11.19 24.21 0.21
C LYS A 390 10.68 24.71 -1.14
N SER A 391 9.52 24.25 -1.56
CA SER A 391 8.93 24.58 -2.86
C SER A 391 7.70 25.48 -2.77
N TRP A 392 7.44 26.10 -1.62
CA TRP A 392 6.22 26.83 -1.29
C TRP A 392 5.74 27.83 -2.35
N ARG A 393 6.67 28.42 -3.11
CA ARG A 393 6.37 29.45 -4.13
C ARG A 393 5.93 28.88 -5.47
N VAL A 394 6.23 27.60 -5.75
CA VAL A 394 6.07 27.00 -7.10
C VAL A 394 5.07 25.83 -7.14
N ILE A 395 4.41 25.55 -6.01
CA ILE A 395 3.46 24.45 -5.88
C ILE A 395 2.03 24.94 -5.62
N PRO A 396 0.99 24.17 -5.96
CA PRO A 396 -0.39 24.41 -5.58
C PRO A 396 -0.58 24.13 -4.08
N ARG A 397 -0.38 25.14 -3.25
CA ARG A 397 -0.29 25.04 -1.77
C ARG A 397 -1.45 24.29 -1.14
N LYS A 398 -2.70 24.59 -1.55
CA LYS A 398 -3.89 23.91 -1.02
C LYS A 398 -3.79 22.40 -1.21
N LEU A 399 -3.47 21.93 -2.42
CA LEU A 399 -3.35 20.53 -2.74
C LEU A 399 -2.29 19.83 -1.87
N PHE A 400 -1.12 20.46 -1.70
CA PHE A 400 -0.06 19.91 -0.86
C PHE A 400 -0.45 19.86 0.62
N LEU A 401 -1.09 20.91 1.14
CA LEU A 401 -1.58 20.92 2.53
C LEU A 401 -2.66 19.87 2.76
N ASP A 402 -3.59 19.67 1.81
CA ASP A 402 -4.60 18.63 1.88
C ASP A 402 -3.95 17.23 1.92
N LYS A 403 -2.93 16.99 1.09
CA LYS A 403 -2.19 15.72 1.08
C LYS A 403 -1.39 15.51 2.38
N ILE A 404 -0.75 16.53 2.92
CA ILE A 404 -0.07 16.48 4.23
C ILE A 404 -1.07 16.12 5.33
N PHE A 405 -2.22 16.78 5.36
CA PHE A 405 -3.26 16.51 6.35
C PHE A 405 -3.77 15.08 6.26
N ILE A 406 -4.05 14.59 5.03
CA ILE A 406 -4.50 13.20 4.81
C ILE A 406 -3.46 12.20 5.33
N GLN A 407 -2.18 12.40 5.05
CA GLN A 407 -1.12 11.51 5.50
C GLN A 407 -0.94 11.56 7.02
N LEU A 408 -0.84 12.76 7.59
CA LEU A 408 -0.64 12.95 9.02
C LEU A 408 -1.82 12.38 9.81
N TYR A 409 -3.05 12.71 9.40
CA TYR A 409 -4.29 12.18 9.99
C TYR A 409 -4.37 10.66 9.84
N GLY A 410 -4.05 10.11 8.67
CA GLY A 410 -4.09 8.66 8.41
C GLY A 410 -3.18 7.88 9.37
N PHE A 411 -1.93 8.29 9.51
CA PHE A 411 -1.00 7.64 10.44
C PHE A 411 -1.34 7.90 11.90
N HIS A 412 -1.79 9.10 12.25
CA HIS A 412 -2.24 9.42 13.61
C HIS A 412 -3.44 8.54 14.01
N SER A 413 -4.48 8.48 13.18
CA SER A 413 -5.69 7.70 13.46
C SER A 413 -5.40 6.21 13.53
N TRP A 414 -4.53 5.69 12.66
CA TRP A 414 -4.10 4.28 12.73
C TRP A 414 -3.46 3.93 14.08
N ALA A 415 -2.61 4.81 14.62
CA ALA A 415 -1.92 4.56 15.88
C ALA A 415 -2.79 4.78 17.13
N THR A 416 -3.81 5.64 17.07
CA THR A 416 -4.49 6.14 18.28
C THR A 416 -5.95 5.69 18.42
N ASN A 417 -6.73 5.64 17.31
CA ASN A 417 -8.17 5.49 17.40
C ASN A 417 -8.61 4.20 18.14
N ALA A 418 -8.00 3.05 17.79
CA ALA A 418 -8.37 1.79 18.44
C ALA A 418 -8.00 1.76 19.94
N ILE A 419 -6.92 2.45 20.32
CA ILE A 419 -6.51 2.58 21.74
C ILE A 419 -7.45 3.52 22.48
N ILE A 420 -7.87 4.62 21.86
CA ILE A 420 -8.82 5.56 22.46
C ILE A 420 -10.15 4.85 22.73
N ILE A 421 -10.69 4.15 21.75
CA ILE A 421 -11.97 3.43 21.90
C ILE A 421 -11.85 2.26 22.89
N GLY A 422 -10.84 1.43 22.73
CA GLY A 422 -10.73 0.18 23.48
C GLY A 422 -10.23 0.32 24.90
N CYS A 423 -9.41 1.35 25.18
CA CYS A 423 -8.70 1.50 26.45
C CYS A 423 -8.97 2.84 27.13
N ILE A 424 -8.66 3.96 26.45
CA ILE A 424 -8.66 5.29 27.05
C ILE A 424 -10.09 5.78 27.34
N GLY A 425 -11.07 5.42 26.54
CA GLY A 425 -12.47 5.84 26.72
C GLY A 425 -13.07 5.48 28.09
N TRP A 426 -12.50 4.49 28.77
CA TRP A 426 -12.93 4.05 30.09
C TRP A 426 -12.20 4.75 31.23
N LEU A 427 -11.06 5.42 30.98
CA LEU A 427 -10.22 6.01 32.02
C LEU A 427 -10.92 7.08 32.88
N PRO A 428 -11.82 7.96 32.37
CA PRO A 428 -12.51 8.90 33.20
C PRO A 428 -13.30 8.24 34.37
N LEU A 429 -13.81 7.02 34.17
CA LEU A 429 -14.55 6.27 35.20
C LEU A 429 -13.61 5.68 36.26
N PHE A 430 -12.38 5.32 35.89
CA PHE A 430 -11.41 4.73 36.81
C PHE A 430 -10.52 5.75 37.52
N LEU A 431 -10.20 6.84 36.85
CA LEU A 431 -9.28 7.86 37.34
C LEU A 431 -9.99 9.11 37.85
N GLY A 432 -11.26 9.29 37.52
CA GLY A 432 -12.07 10.44 37.93
C GLY A 432 -12.36 10.44 39.44
N SER A 433 -12.55 11.65 39.98
CA SER A 433 -12.87 11.83 41.40
C SER A 433 -14.27 11.28 41.75
N ASP A 434 -14.52 11.05 43.04
CA ASP A 434 -15.85 10.65 43.55
C ASP A 434 -16.93 11.62 43.12
N ARG A 435 -16.62 12.93 43.05
CA ARG A 435 -17.57 13.95 42.55
C ARG A 435 -17.95 13.70 41.08
N PHE A 436 -17.02 13.31 40.26
CA PHE A 436 -17.31 12.96 38.85
C PHE A 436 -18.15 11.69 38.78
N ASN A 437 -17.83 10.66 39.56
CA ASN A 437 -18.52 9.36 39.57
C ASN A 437 -19.98 9.45 40.06
N GLN A 438 -20.36 10.52 40.76
CA GLN A 438 -21.74 10.82 41.16
C GLN A 438 -22.53 11.60 40.11
N THR A 439 -21.93 12.01 38.99
CA THR A 439 -22.61 12.78 37.96
C THR A 439 -23.48 11.92 37.04
N VAL A 440 -24.53 12.51 36.49
CA VAL A 440 -25.37 11.88 35.46
C VAL A 440 -24.53 11.48 34.23
N LEU A 441 -23.52 12.27 33.89
CA LEU A 441 -22.62 11.98 32.78
C LEU A 441 -21.83 10.68 33.00
N SER A 442 -21.21 10.54 34.17
CA SER A 442 -20.45 9.33 34.50
C SER A 442 -21.33 8.07 34.49
N ASN A 443 -22.54 8.16 35.10
CA ASN A 443 -23.48 7.04 35.17
C ASN A 443 -24.00 6.61 33.80
N ASN A 444 -24.15 7.53 32.85
CA ASN A 444 -24.64 7.24 31.49
C ASN A 444 -23.53 6.91 30.49
N LEU A 445 -22.27 7.31 30.70
CA LEU A 445 -21.17 7.12 29.79
C LEU A 445 -21.05 5.66 29.31
N PRO A 446 -21.05 4.63 30.16
CA PRO A 446 -20.97 3.23 29.74
C PRO A 446 -22.12 2.80 28.84
N ASN A 447 -23.33 3.27 29.11
CA ASN A 447 -24.52 2.92 28.34
C ASN A 447 -24.49 3.58 26.96
N VAL A 448 -24.14 4.86 26.88
CA VAL A 448 -24.03 5.60 25.62
C VAL A 448 -22.94 4.98 24.73
N THR A 449 -21.73 4.79 25.25
CA THR A 449 -20.63 4.13 24.51
C THR A 449 -21.04 2.74 24.05
N ARG A 450 -21.69 1.92 24.92
CA ARG A 450 -22.16 0.59 24.53
C ARG A 450 -23.16 0.64 23.38
N ILE A 451 -24.11 1.55 23.39
CA ILE A 451 -25.11 1.69 22.32
C ILE A 451 -24.40 2.09 21.00
N LEU A 452 -23.57 3.12 21.05
CA LEU A 452 -22.85 3.60 19.85
C LEU A 452 -21.96 2.50 19.25
N MET A 453 -21.20 1.78 20.09
CA MET A 453 -20.35 0.67 19.65
C MET A 453 -21.17 -0.51 19.11
N THR A 454 -22.32 -0.83 19.73
CA THR A 454 -23.21 -1.89 19.23
C THR A 454 -23.72 -1.56 17.83
N ILE A 455 -24.11 -0.31 17.58
CA ILE A 455 -24.52 0.13 16.23
C ILE A 455 -23.32 0.06 15.26
N ALA A 456 -22.14 0.47 15.70
CA ALA A 456 -20.91 0.39 14.88
C ALA A 456 -20.52 -1.06 14.51
N MET A 457 -20.97 -2.07 15.26
CA MET A 457 -20.76 -3.49 14.91
C MET A 457 -21.40 -3.89 13.56
N VAL A 458 -22.34 -3.11 13.03
CA VAL A 458 -22.86 -3.30 11.65
C VAL A 458 -21.73 -3.31 10.62
N GLY A 459 -20.69 -2.49 10.80
CA GLY A 459 -19.50 -2.52 9.95
C GLY A 459 -18.76 -3.86 10.00
N MET A 460 -18.67 -4.49 11.17
CA MET A 460 -18.05 -5.80 11.34
C MET A 460 -18.87 -6.91 10.64
N VAL A 461 -20.21 -6.88 10.77
CA VAL A 461 -21.10 -7.82 10.07
C VAL A 461 -20.95 -7.68 8.55
N LEU A 462 -20.92 -6.43 8.05
CA LEU A 462 -20.71 -6.17 6.62
C LEU A 462 -19.34 -6.70 6.15
N SER A 463 -18.30 -6.48 6.95
CA SER A 463 -16.95 -6.99 6.65
C SER A 463 -16.94 -8.54 6.58
N ALA A 464 -17.65 -9.21 7.49
CA ALA A 464 -17.81 -10.66 7.48
C ALA A 464 -18.53 -11.15 6.21
N ILE A 465 -19.57 -10.46 5.79
CA ILE A 465 -20.32 -10.78 4.57
C ILE A 465 -19.42 -10.59 3.33
N ILE A 466 -18.82 -9.41 3.17
CA ILE A 466 -18.01 -9.10 1.99
C ILE A 466 -16.78 -10.01 1.92
N SER A 467 -16.09 -10.28 3.04
CA SER A 467 -14.97 -11.23 3.04
C SER A 467 -15.41 -12.62 2.58
N SER A 468 -16.61 -13.08 3.00
CA SER A 468 -17.14 -14.38 2.58
C SER A 468 -17.50 -14.44 1.09
N LEU A 469 -17.95 -13.32 0.52
CA LEU A 469 -18.25 -13.20 -0.91
C LEU A 469 -16.99 -13.12 -1.78
N LEU A 470 -15.90 -12.60 -1.23
CA LEU A 470 -14.60 -12.49 -1.91
C LEU A 470 -13.73 -13.74 -1.78
N LEU A 471 -14.10 -14.71 -0.93
CA LEU A 471 -13.31 -15.92 -0.74
C LEU A 471 -13.06 -16.66 -2.05
N PRO A 472 -11.83 -17.12 -2.30
CA PRO A 472 -11.54 -17.97 -3.44
C PRO A 472 -12.23 -19.34 -3.27
N PRO A 473 -12.38 -20.13 -4.35
CA PRO A 473 -12.95 -21.46 -4.30
C PRO A 473 -12.33 -22.30 -3.18
N ARG A 474 -13.19 -23.00 -2.44
CA ARG A 474 -12.74 -23.83 -1.33
C ARG A 474 -11.97 -25.04 -1.85
N PRO A 475 -10.74 -25.32 -1.37
CA PRO A 475 -10.02 -26.53 -1.71
C PRO A 475 -10.82 -27.80 -1.30
N VAL A 476 -10.81 -28.83 -2.13
CA VAL A 476 -11.62 -30.06 -1.95
C VAL A 476 -11.41 -30.69 -0.56
N LYS A 477 -10.17 -30.69 -0.05
CA LYS A 477 -9.82 -31.26 1.27
C LYS A 477 -10.21 -30.38 2.46
N THR A 478 -10.76 -29.18 2.24
CA THR A 478 -11.09 -28.25 3.34
C THR A 478 -12.51 -28.53 3.83
N PRO A 479 -12.75 -28.82 5.14
CA PRO A 479 -14.08 -29.10 5.65
C PRO A 479 -15.00 -27.88 5.59
N TRP A 480 -16.30 -28.09 5.38
CA TRP A 480 -17.29 -27.03 5.21
C TRP A 480 -17.42 -26.10 6.42
N TRP A 481 -17.23 -26.60 7.63
CA TRP A 481 -17.31 -25.81 8.86
C TRP A 481 -16.21 -24.74 8.97
N ARG A 482 -15.07 -24.89 8.24
CA ARG A 482 -14.06 -23.82 8.16
C ARG A 482 -14.64 -22.53 7.57
N ARG A 483 -15.62 -22.62 6.68
CA ARG A 483 -16.30 -21.43 6.13
C ARG A 483 -17.08 -20.68 7.21
N LEU A 484 -17.71 -21.39 8.16
CA LEU A 484 -18.36 -20.79 9.33
C LEU A 484 -17.33 -20.11 10.24
N GLY A 485 -16.16 -20.73 10.44
CA GLY A 485 -15.07 -20.15 11.20
C GLY A 485 -14.54 -18.84 10.57
N MET A 486 -14.56 -18.72 9.23
CA MET A 486 -14.17 -17.50 8.54
C MET A 486 -15.16 -16.35 8.72
N ILE A 487 -16.41 -16.62 9.02
CA ILE A 487 -17.40 -15.62 9.40
C ILE A 487 -17.22 -15.26 10.88
N ALA A 488 -17.15 -16.27 11.75
CA ALA A 488 -17.05 -16.06 13.20
C ALA A 488 -15.76 -15.35 13.64
N GLN A 489 -14.67 -15.50 12.88
CA GLN A 489 -13.38 -14.84 13.19
C GLN A 489 -13.48 -13.31 13.32
N TRP A 490 -14.47 -12.67 12.71
CA TRP A 490 -14.64 -11.22 12.75
C TRP A 490 -14.99 -10.69 14.15
N ILE A 491 -15.47 -11.55 15.05
CA ILE A 491 -15.65 -11.22 16.49
C ILE A 491 -14.33 -10.75 17.11
N PHE A 492 -13.18 -11.25 16.62
CA PHE A 492 -11.86 -10.86 17.10
C PHE A 492 -11.31 -9.60 16.43
N LEU A 493 -12.06 -8.95 15.53
CA LEU A 493 -11.63 -7.73 14.86
C LEU A 493 -11.15 -6.62 15.83
N PRO A 494 -11.87 -6.30 16.94
CA PRO A 494 -11.43 -5.26 17.87
C PRO A 494 -10.05 -5.55 18.48
N VAL A 495 -9.80 -6.80 18.88
CA VAL A 495 -8.49 -7.22 19.41
C VAL A 495 -7.43 -7.19 18.34
N THR A 496 -7.76 -7.67 17.13
CA THR A 496 -6.81 -7.70 16.00
C THR A 496 -6.37 -6.29 15.59
N ILE A 497 -7.28 -5.32 15.54
CA ILE A 497 -6.97 -3.92 15.20
C ILE A 497 -6.07 -3.28 16.26
N VAL A 498 -6.27 -3.57 17.53
CA VAL A 498 -5.40 -3.04 18.61
C VAL A 498 -4.02 -3.71 18.53
N VAL A 499 -3.96 -5.04 18.58
CA VAL A 499 -2.71 -5.80 18.73
C VAL A 499 -1.84 -5.76 17.47
N PHE A 500 -2.45 -5.91 16.29
CA PHE A 500 -1.75 -5.95 15.00
C PHE A 500 -1.96 -4.68 14.15
N GLY A 501 -2.64 -3.68 14.66
CA GLY A 501 -2.81 -2.39 14.00
C GLY A 501 -2.19 -1.25 14.81
N ALA A 502 -2.89 -0.80 15.86
CA ALA A 502 -2.52 0.40 16.61
C ALA A 502 -1.17 0.27 17.34
N ILE A 503 -0.94 -0.84 18.06
CA ILE A 503 0.31 -1.04 18.82
C ILE A 503 1.53 -1.05 17.90
N PRO A 504 1.60 -1.83 16.79
CA PRO A 504 2.73 -1.76 15.87
C PRO A 504 2.91 -0.38 15.21
N GLY A 505 1.80 0.31 14.92
CA GLY A 505 1.82 1.67 14.39
C GLY A 505 2.40 2.68 15.37
N LEU A 506 2.12 2.52 16.66
CA LEU A 506 2.64 3.37 17.74
C LEU A 506 4.10 3.04 18.08
N ASP A 507 4.45 1.75 18.18
CA ASP A 507 5.81 1.26 18.44
C ASP A 507 6.80 1.83 17.41
N ARG A 508 6.44 1.87 16.15
CA ARG A 508 7.33 2.38 15.11
C ARG A 508 7.58 3.88 15.20
N LYS A 509 6.56 4.66 15.59
CA LYS A 509 6.67 6.11 15.71
C LYS A 509 7.52 6.57 16.90
N SER A 510 7.76 5.69 17.86
CA SER A 510 8.60 5.99 19.03
C SER A 510 10.10 5.80 18.78
N VAL A 511 10.50 5.19 17.66
CA VAL A 511 11.91 4.82 17.37
C VAL A 511 12.56 5.74 16.32
N VAL A 512 11.83 6.70 15.76
CA VAL A 512 12.38 7.67 14.78
C VAL A 512 13.02 8.89 15.43
#